data_5a188e0066ec65aeef3c9c4ae02600f9
#
_entry.id   5a188e0066ec65aeef3c9c4ae02600f9
#
_cell.length_a   1.000
_cell.length_b   1.000
_cell.length_c   1.000
_cell.angle_alpha   90.00
_cell.angle_beta   90.00
_cell.angle_gamma   90.00
#
_symmetry.space_group_name_H-M   'P 1'
#
loop_
_entity.id
_entity.type
_entity.pdbx_description
1 polymer ?
#
loop_
_entity_poly.entity_id
_entity_poly.type
_entity_poly.pdbx_seq_one_letter_code
_entity_poly.pdbx_strand_id
1 'polypeptide(L)'
;MMSDVAERIDAKIEGLGDWRRETLGRLRALIKQADPEVTEELKWAKASNPLGVPTWSHAGIICTGETYRDKVKLTFARGASLEDPSRLFNSSLDGGTRRAIDFREGEGIDEKAFKALIGEAVAVNLAKSPKP
;
A
#
# COMPACT_ATOMS: atom_id res chain seq x y z
N MET A 1 26.57 -6.12 -8.09
CA MET A 1 25.39 -6.66 -7.38
C MET A 1 24.16 -5.84 -7.72
N MET A 2 23.12 -6.51 -8.09
CA MET A 2 21.88 -5.82 -8.40
C MET A 2 21.12 -5.51 -7.12
N SER A 3 20.57 -4.31 -7.06
CA SER A 3 19.66 -3.97 -5.99
C SER A 3 18.41 -4.83 -6.11
N ASP A 4 17.97 -5.40 -5.02
CA ASP A 4 16.70 -6.09 -5.01
C ASP A 4 15.56 -5.05 -4.88
N VAL A 5 14.33 -5.52 -4.95
CA VAL A 5 13.17 -4.64 -4.90
C VAL A 5 13.10 -3.90 -3.56
N ALA A 6 13.42 -4.60 -2.47
CA ALA A 6 13.37 -3.99 -1.15
C ALA A 6 14.30 -2.79 -1.06
N GLU A 7 15.53 -2.92 -1.58
CA GLU A 7 16.49 -1.81 -1.58
C GLU A 7 16.01 -0.64 -2.44
N ARG A 8 15.37 -0.95 -3.56
CA ARG A 8 14.87 0.10 -4.46
C ARG A 8 13.68 0.83 -3.84
N ILE A 9 12.83 0.11 -3.10
CA ILE A 9 11.75 0.76 -2.35
C ILE A 9 12.33 1.62 -1.23
N ASP A 10 13.38 1.12 -0.53
CA ASP A 10 14.08 1.92 0.48
C ASP A 10 14.57 3.23 -0.12
N ALA A 11 15.19 3.16 -1.29
CA ALA A 11 15.73 4.36 -1.95
C ALA A 11 14.61 5.34 -2.31
N LYS A 12 13.48 4.83 -2.78
CA LYS A 12 12.34 5.69 -3.12
C LYS A 12 11.80 6.40 -1.89
N ILE A 13 11.68 5.68 -0.78
CA ILE A 13 11.18 6.25 0.47
C ILE A 13 12.15 7.31 0.99
N GLU A 14 13.46 6.99 1.00
CA GLU A 14 14.48 7.93 1.47
C GLU A 14 14.51 9.18 0.63
N GLY A 15 14.25 9.05 -0.66
CA GLY A 15 14.25 10.19 -1.58
C GLY A 15 13.14 11.19 -1.36
N LEU A 16 12.11 10.85 -0.56
CA LEU A 16 11.02 11.78 -0.29
C LEU A 16 11.47 12.98 0.56
N GLY A 17 12.33 12.74 1.55
CA GLY A 17 12.99 13.81 2.27
C GLY A 17 12.11 14.69 3.17
N ASP A 18 10.84 14.34 3.35
CA ASP A 18 9.92 15.10 4.21
C ASP A 18 9.02 14.13 4.98
N TRP A 19 7.91 14.62 5.53
CA TRP A 19 7.00 13.82 6.34
C TRP A 19 6.50 12.55 5.62
N ARG A 20 6.45 12.58 4.29
CA ARG A 20 5.98 11.43 3.52
C ARG A 20 6.92 10.24 3.65
N ARG A 21 8.21 10.50 3.86
CA ARG A 21 9.18 9.43 4.09
C ARG A 21 8.80 8.61 5.32
N GLU A 22 8.51 9.28 6.42
CA GLU A 22 8.14 8.60 7.65
C GLU A 22 6.80 7.88 7.52
N THR A 23 5.82 8.54 6.90
CA THR A 23 4.50 7.95 6.73
C THR A 23 4.55 6.70 5.85
N LEU A 24 5.15 6.80 4.68
CA LEU A 24 5.22 5.65 3.76
C LEU A 24 6.07 4.53 4.37
N GLY A 25 7.17 4.88 5.01
CA GLY A 25 8.01 3.88 5.67
C GLY A 25 7.27 3.15 6.78
N ARG A 26 6.45 3.87 7.56
CA ARG A 26 5.67 3.23 8.61
C ARG A 26 4.60 2.31 8.04
N LEU A 27 3.91 2.77 6.99
CA LEU A 27 2.89 1.95 6.34
C LEU A 27 3.50 0.66 5.79
N ARG A 28 4.67 0.77 5.17
CA ARG A 28 5.38 -0.41 4.67
C ARG A 28 5.69 -1.39 5.80
N ALA A 29 6.18 -0.89 6.92
CA ALA A 29 6.49 -1.73 8.07
C ALA A 29 5.23 -2.42 8.59
N LEU A 30 4.12 -1.70 8.67
CA LEU A 30 2.86 -2.27 9.16
C LEU A 30 2.32 -3.34 8.21
N ILE A 31 2.44 -3.12 6.90
CA ILE A 31 2.03 -4.13 5.92
C ILE A 31 2.82 -5.41 6.12
N LYS A 32 4.13 -5.30 6.29
CA LYS A 32 4.99 -6.47 6.48
C LYS A 32 4.74 -7.16 7.80
N GLN A 33 4.37 -6.41 8.82
CA GLN A 33 4.00 -6.99 10.13
C GLN A 33 2.67 -7.74 10.03
N ALA A 34 1.71 -7.18 9.31
CA ALA A 34 0.40 -7.80 9.15
C ALA A 34 0.48 -9.05 8.29
N ASP A 35 1.38 -9.06 7.32
CA ASP A 35 1.54 -10.19 6.41
C ASP A 35 3.03 -10.42 6.12
N PRO A 36 3.68 -11.27 6.93
CA PRO A 36 5.11 -11.55 6.72
C PRO A 36 5.43 -12.19 5.37
N GLU A 37 4.42 -12.72 4.67
CA GLU A 37 4.62 -13.36 3.36
C GLU A 37 4.33 -12.42 2.20
N VAL A 38 4.06 -11.14 2.49
CA VAL A 38 3.75 -10.18 1.44
C VAL A 38 4.92 -10.04 0.47
N THR A 39 4.58 -9.92 -0.81
CA THR A 39 5.57 -9.67 -1.87
C THR A 39 5.57 -8.19 -2.20
N GLU A 40 6.76 -7.61 -2.32
CA GLU A 40 6.91 -6.21 -2.72
C GLU A 40 7.41 -6.12 -4.14
N GLU A 41 6.83 -5.20 -4.91
CA GLU A 41 7.24 -4.95 -6.30
C GLU A 41 7.23 -3.45 -6.55
N LEU A 42 7.92 -3.04 -7.62
CA LEU A 42 7.84 -1.68 -8.15
C LEU A 42 7.28 -1.79 -9.56
N LYS A 43 6.11 -1.21 -9.77
CA LYS A 43 5.39 -1.34 -11.04
C LYS A 43 5.21 0.01 -11.70
N TRP A 44 4.94 -0.03 -12.99
CA TRP A 44 4.56 1.17 -13.77
C TRP A 44 5.61 2.27 -13.75
N ALA A 45 6.88 1.88 -13.86
CA ALA A 45 7.96 2.84 -13.99
C ALA A 45 7.81 3.65 -15.27
N LYS A 46 8.10 4.95 -15.20
CA LYS A 46 8.03 5.82 -16.37
C LYS A 46 8.97 7.01 -16.14
N ALA A 47 9.14 7.84 -17.17
CA ALA A 47 10.10 8.95 -17.08
C ALA A 47 9.84 9.86 -15.89
N SER A 48 8.58 10.13 -15.57
CA SER A 48 8.22 10.99 -14.43
C SER A 48 8.28 10.26 -13.10
N ASN A 49 8.41 8.93 -13.12
CA ASN A 49 8.51 8.12 -11.90
C ASN A 49 9.38 6.90 -12.21
N PRO A 50 10.70 7.12 -12.33
CA PRO A 50 11.58 6.07 -12.84
C PRO A 50 11.69 4.84 -11.95
N LEU A 51 11.48 4.98 -10.64
CA LEU A 51 11.51 3.83 -9.74
C LEU A 51 10.20 3.05 -9.75
N GLY A 52 9.12 3.65 -10.25
CA GLY A 52 7.82 3.00 -10.26
C GLY A 52 7.06 3.18 -8.95
N VAL A 53 5.97 2.43 -8.81
CA VAL A 53 5.06 2.53 -7.68
C VAL A 53 5.21 1.31 -6.78
N PRO A 54 5.52 1.49 -5.50
CA PRO A 54 5.55 0.37 -4.55
C PRO A 54 4.22 -0.36 -4.54
N THR A 55 4.27 -1.67 -4.69
CA THR A 55 3.08 -2.51 -4.79
C THR A 55 3.27 -3.70 -3.87
N TRP A 56 2.26 -3.99 -3.06
CA TRP A 56 2.29 -5.12 -2.14
C TRP A 56 1.23 -6.12 -2.58
N SER A 57 1.65 -7.39 -2.64
CA SER A 57 0.82 -8.46 -3.18
C SER A 57 0.86 -9.70 -2.32
N HIS A 58 -0.25 -10.42 -2.29
CA HIS A 58 -0.36 -11.75 -1.72
C HIS A 58 -1.58 -12.38 -2.39
N ALA A 59 -1.36 -13.34 -3.29
CA ALA A 59 -2.41 -13.94 -4.11
C ALA A 59 -3.14 -12.88 -4.95
N GLY A 60 -2.41 -11.87 -5.39
CA GLY A 60 -2.91 -10.73 -6.13
C GLY A 60 -2.51 -9.44 -5.42
N ILE A 61 -2.72 -8.32 -6.09
CA ILE A 61 -2.34 -7.03 -5.51
C ILE A 61 -3.22 -6.73 -4.29
N ILE A 62 -2.57 -6.39 -3.18
CA ILE A 62 -3.24 -5.87 -1.98
C ILE A 62 -3.44 -4.39 -2.17
N CYS A 63 -2.34 -3.64 -2.28
CA CYS A 63 -2.40 -2.18 -2.39
C CYS A 63 -1.15 -1.64 -3.06
N THR A 64 -1.27 -0.39 -3.50
CA THR A 64 -0.16 0.36 -4.08
C THR A 64 0.02 1.65 -3.28
N GLY A 65 1.27 2.12 -3.18
CA GLY A 65 1.59 3.35 -2.45
C GLY A 65 2.08 4.43 -3.37
N GLU A 66 1.29 5.50 -3.49
CA GLU A 66 1.65 6.65 -4.29
C GLU A 66 1.88 7.85 -3.38
N THR A 67 2.79 8.73 -3.81
CA THR A 67 3.07 9.93 -3.04
C THR A 67 2.78 11.15 -3.89
N TYR A 68 2.08 12.10 -3.29
CA TYR A 68 1.78 13.39 -3.89
C TYR A 68 2.37 14.46 -2.98
N ARG A 69 2.34 15.70 -3.41
CA ARG A 69 2.92 16.77 -2.62
C ARG A 69 2.31 16.85 -1.22
N ASP A 70 1.01 16.60 -1.12
CA ASP A 70 0.24 16.84 0.11
C ASP A 70 -0.29 15.58 0.76
N LYS A 71 0.06 14.40 0.24
CA LYS A 71 -0.48 13.17 0.80
C LYS A 71 0.30 11.94 0.34
N VAL A 72 0.17 10.88 1.14
CA VAL A 72 0.54 9.53 0.74
C VAL A 72 -0.77 8.79 0.53
N LYS A 73 -0.92 8.15 -0.62
CA LYS A 73 -2.17 7.47 -0.97
C LYS A 73 -1.91 5.97 -1.10
N LEU A 74 -2.64 5.19 -0.32
CA LEU A 74 -2.66 3.74 -0.50
C LEU A 74 -3.96 3.35 -1.17
N THR A 75 -3.87 2.72 -2.33
CA THR A 75 -5.03 2.27 -3.07
C THR A 75 -5.13 0.75 -2.97
N PHE A 76 -6.23 0.27 -2.42
CA PHE A 76 -6.48 -1.16 -2.27
C PHE A 76 -7.22 -1.66 -3.50
N ALA A 77 -6.60 -2.61 -4.20
CA ALA A 77 -7.09 -3.09 -5.49
C ALA A 77 -8.52 -3.65 -5.41
N ARG A 78 -8.85 -4.31 -4.31
CA ARG A 78 -10.19 -4.86 -4.09
C ARG A 78 -10.86 -4.22 -2.88
N GLY A 79 -10.59 -2.93 -2.68
CA GLY A 79 -11.09 -2.22 -1.51
C GLY A 79 -12.60 -2.26 -1.37
N ALA A 80 -13.33 -2.26 -2.50
CA ALA A 80 -14.78 -2.32 -2.47
C ALA A 80 -15.32 -3.62 -1.88
N SER A 81 -14.49 -4.68 -1.86
CA SER A 81 -14.87 -5.96 -1.28
C SER A 81 -14.52 -6.10 0.19
N LEU A 82 -13.89 -5.08 0.77
CA LEU A 82 -13.47 -5.10 2.17
C LEU A 82 -14.55 -4.45 3.03
N GLU A 83 -14.74 -4.97 4.24
CA GLU A 83 -15.74 -4.42 5.15
C GLU A 83 -15.28 -3.12 5.77
N ASP A 84 -13.95 -3.01 6.02
CA ASP A 84 -13.37 -1.80 6.59
C ASP A 84 -14.19 -1.29 7.79
N PRO A 85 -14.31 -2.08 8.86
CA PRO A 85 -15.18 -1.68 9.96
C PRO A 85 -14.74 -0.42 10.69
N SER A 86 -13.46 -0.08 10.60
CA SER A 86 -12.93 1.14 11.21
C SER A 86 -13.02 2.35 10.30
N ARG A 87 -13.58 2.17 9.10
CA ARG A 87 -13.80 3.25 8.12
C ARG A 87 -12.53 4.01 7.77
N LEU A 88 -11.49 3.26 7.45
CA LEU A 88 -10.20 3.85 7.07
C LEU A 88 -10.24 4.46 5.67
N PHE A 89 -11.00 3.86 4.75
CA PHE A 89 -11.08 4.39 3.39
C PHE A 89 -11.71 5.78 3.40
N ASN A 90 -11.00 6.73 2.82
CA ASN A 90 -11.43 8.12 2.75
C ASN A 90 -11.25 8.72 1.36
N SER A 91 -10.95 7.89 0.36
CA SER A 91 -10.69 8.36 -0.99
C SER A 91 -11.10 7.26 -1.96
N SER A 92 -11.38 7.65 -3.22
CA SER A 92 -11.81 6.73 -4.27
C SER A 92 -13.05 5.93 -3.88
N LEU A 93 -13.96 6.56 -3.13
CA LEU A 93 -15.12 5.88 -2.57
C LEU A 93 -16.17 5.48 -3.62
N ASP A 94 -16.09 6.08 -4.81
CA ASP A 94 -17.00 5.77 -5.92
C ASP A 94 -16.42 4.75 -6.89
N GLY A 95 -15.22 4.25 -6.63
CA GLY A 95 -14.59 3.26 -7.50
C GLY A 95 -15.36 1.95 -7.50
N GLY A 96 -15.40 1.27 -8.64
CA GLY A 96 -16.10 -0.01 -8.77
C GLY A 96 -15.46 -1.12 -7.96
N THR A 97 -14.12 -1.16 -7.91
CA THR A 97 -13.37 -2.18 -7.16
C THR A 97 -12.39 -1.59 -6.17
N ARG A 98 -11.85 -0.42 -6.46
CA ARG A 98 -10.79 0.17 -5.64
C ARG A 98 -11.34 1.08 -4.57
N ARG A 99 -10.60 1.15 -3.47
CA ARG A 99 -10.81 2.15 -2.41
C ARG A 99 -9.44 2.59 -1.95
N ALA A 100 -9.33 3.80 -1.43
CA ALA A 100 -8.03 4.34 -1.06
C ALA A 100 -8.08 5.04 0.29
N ILE A 101 -6.90 5.14 0.90
CA ILE A 101 -6.69 5.93 2.10
C ILE A 101 -5.68 7.01 1.75
N ASP A 102 -6.05 8.27 1.96
CA ASP A 102 -5.13 9.40 1.85
C ASP A 102 -4.63 9.73 3.26
N PHE A 103 -3.31 9.71 3.42
CA PHE A 103 -2.64 10.11 4.67
C PHE A 103 -2.02 11.47 4.45
N ARG A 104 -2.32 12.42 5.32
CA ARG A 104 -1.81 13.78 5.21
C ARG A 104 -0.88 14.08 6.37
N GLU A 105 -0.06 15.11 6.19
CA GLU A 105 0.92 15.49 7.21
C GLU A 105 0.24 15.74 8.54
N GLY A 106 0.82 15.17 9.60
CA GLY A 106 0.31 15.36 10.95
C GLY A 106 -0.80 14.44 11.36
N GLU A 107 -1.34 13.65 10.42
CA GLU A 107 -2.36 12.67 10.75
C GLU A 107 -1.73 11.40 11.27
N GLY A 108 -2.30 10.85 12.34
CA GLY A 108 -1.83 9.58 12.87
C GLY A 108 -2.34 8.42 12.04
N ILE A 109 -1.71 7.27 12.23
CA ILE A 109 -2.15 6.02 11.62
C ILE A 109 -2.75 5.17 12.73
N ASP A 110 -4.00 4.73 12.54
CA ASP A 110 -4.58 3.72 13.42
C ASP A 110 -3.96 2.38 13.04
N GLU A 111 -2.84 2.05 13.69
CA GLU A 111 -2.01 0.94 13.27
C GLU A 111 -2.70 -0.40 13.40
N LYS A 112 -3.45 -0.59 14.48
CA LYS A 112 -4.18 -1.84 14.69
C LYS A 112 -5.25 -2.04 13.62
N ALA A 113 -6.03 -0.99 13.35
CA ALA A 113 -7.07 -1.05 12.33
C ALA A 113 -6.47 -1.24 10.94
N PHE A 114 -5.35 -0.57 10.68
CA PHE A 114 -4.67 -0.71 9.39
C PHE A 114 -4.19 -2.14 9.17
N LYS A 115 -3.55 -2.74 10.17
CA LYS A 115 -3.08 -4.13 10.03
C LYS A 115 -4.24 -5.08 9.84
N ALA A 116 -5.37 -4.84 10.51
CA ALA A 116 -6.57 -5.66 10.33
C ALA A 116 -7.10 -5.55 8.90
N LEU A 117 -7.04 -4.34 8.32
CA LEU A 117 -7.48 -4.12 6.94
C LEU A 117 -6.57 -4.87 5.95
N ILE A 118 -5.27 -4.88 6.19
CA ILE A 118 -4.35 -5.65 5.36
C ILE A 118 -4.71 -7.14 5.44
N GLY A 119 -4.97 -7.66 6.63
CA GLY A 119 -5.38 -9.06 6.79
C GLY A 119 -6.66 -9.37 6.04
N GLU A 120 -7.62 -8.45 6.07
CA GLU A 120 -8.86 -8.59 5.34
C GLU A 120 -8.62 -8.65 3.84
N ALA A 121 -7.73 -7.80 3.34
CA ALA A 121 -7.38 -7.77 1.91
C ALA A 121 -6.71 -9.07 1.47
N VAL A 122 -5.82 -9.61 2.29
CA VAL A 122 -5.19 -10.89 2.01
C VAL A 122 -6.25 -11.99 1.93
N ALA A 123 -7.19 -12.02 2.88
CA ALA A 123 -8.24 -13.03 2.91
C ALA A 123 -9.11 -12.98 1.66
N VAL A 124 -9.46 -11.76 1.22
CA VAL A 124 -10.25 -11.59 0.00
C VAL A 124 -9.48 -12.09 -1.21
N ASN A 125 -8.19 -11.76 -1.31
CA ASN A 125 -7.38 -12.22 -2.43
C ASN A 125 -7.29 -13.75 -2.47
N LEU A 126 -7.09 -14.37 -1.31
CA LEU A 126 -7.00 -15.82 -1.24
C LEU A 126 -8.31 -16.48 -1.65
N ALA A 127 -9.44 -15.90 -1.23
CA ALA A 127 -10.77 -16.43 -1.56
C ALA A 127 -11.06 -16.34 -3.05
N LYS A 128 -10.50 -15.33 -3.74
CA LYS A 128 -10.73 -15.09 -5.16
C LYS A 128 -9.63 -15.65 -6.06
N SER A 129 -8.58 -16.21 -5.45
CA SER A 129 -7.46 -16.73 -6.21
C SER A 129 -7.88 -17.99 -6.95
N PRO A 130 -7.47 -18.18 -8.21
CA PRO A 130 -7.76 -19.43 -8.92
C PRO A 130 -7.12 -20.60 -8.23
N LYS A 131 -7.77 -21.74 -8.29
CA LYS A 131 -7.15 -22.96 -7.77
C LYS A 131 -5.95 -23.34 -8.62
N PRO A 132 -4.86 -23.76 -8.00
CA PRO A 132 -3.71 -24.26 -8.75
C PRO A 132 -4.04 -25.56 -9.47
#